data_8a2fd38cfdb32b9bc2ccff5e2e507761
#
_entry.id   8a2fd38cfdb32b9bc2ccff5e2e507761
#
_cell.length_a   1.000
_cell.length_b   1.000
_cell.length_c   1.000
_cell.angle_alpha   90.00
_cell.angle_beta   90.00
_cell.angle_gamma   90.00
#
_symmetry.space_group_name_H-M   'P 1'
#
loop_
_entity.id
_entity.type
_entity.pdbx_description
1 polymer ?
#
loop_
_entity_poly.entity_id
_entity_poly.type
_entity_poly.pdbx_seq_one_letter_code
_entity_poly.pdbx_strand_id
1 'polypeptide(L)'
;MWVAENNRADIYDALERRESYATSGTRIAVRLFAGYGFPEDLMQSSDWVAQARQTGVPMGAEMAMGDKPVSIAVQAMKAPESAHLDRIQIIKLWSDGYMEYEKIYNVAVSAGRTVDPETGAVAPVPNTVDVSNATYSNEYGAPELRALWTDPDFVPGQDAVYYARVLEVPTPRWSTYDAVKMGLPPSDKVPATIQERAWTSPIWVTASQ
;
A
#
# COMPACT_ATOMS: atom_id res chain seq x y z
N MET A 1 12.39 0.17 4.60
CA MET A 1 12.24 0.26 6.07
C MET A 1 12.35 1.70 6.51
N TRP A 2 11.78 2.00 7.68
CA TRP A 2 11.89 3.32 8.30
C TRP A 2 12.79 3.23 9.52
N VAL A 3 13.84 4.06 9.55
CA VAL A 3 14.85 4.13 10.60
C VAL A 3 15.03 5.57 11.05
N ALA A 4 15.45 5.78 12.30
CA ALA A 4 15.76 7.12 12.81
C ALA A 4 17.03 7.63 12.17
N GLU A 5 18.08 6.79 12.12
CA GLU A 5 19.36 7.10 11.52
C GLU A 5 19.83 5.98 10.59
N ASN A 6 20.61 6.32 9.58
CA ASN A 6 21.22 5.35 8.67
C ASN A 6 22.48 4.75 9.27
N ASN A 7 22.32 4.01 10.34
CA ASN A 7 23.38 3.26 11.01
C ASN A 7 22.98 1.78 11.19
N ARG A 8 23.96 0.94 11.51
CA ARG A 8 23.75 -0.51 11.63
C ARG A 8 22.74 -0.88 12.73
N ALA A 9 22.77 -0.21 13.88
CA ALA A 9 21.91 -0.52 15.01
C ALA A 9 20.45 -0.22 14.67
N ASP A 10 20.12 0.99 14.20
CA ASP A 10 18.78 1.41 13.83
C ASP A 10 18.19 0.56 12.69
N ILE A 11 19.04 0.18 11.72
CA ILE A 11 18.63 -0.72 10.63
C ILE A 11 18.26 -2.10 11.18
N TYR A 12 19.09 -2.66 12.07
CA TYR A 12 18.82 -3.94 12.69
C TYR A 12 17.53 -3.92 13.54
N ASP A 13 17.37 -2.89 14.36
CA ASP A 13 16.19 -2.70 15.20
C ASP A 13 14.90 -2.54 14.38
N ALA A 14 14.97 -1.84 13.24
CA ALA A 14 13.83 -1.71 12.33
C ALA A 14 13.45 -3.04 11.67
N LEU A 15 14.42 -3.88 11.33
CA LEU A 15 14.19 -5.22 10.81
C LEU A 15 13.59 -6.13 11.89
N GLU A 16 14.09 -6.08 13.12
CA GLU A 16 13.57 -6.84 14.25
C GLU A 16 12.11 -6.47 14.56
N ARG A 17 11.80 -5.17 14.54
CA ARG A 17 10.42 -4.67 14.66
C ARG A 17 9.57 -4.88 13.42
N ARG A 18 10.13 -5.42 12.34
CA ARG A 18 9.43 -5.60 11.05
C ARG A 18 8.88 -4.30 10.46
N GLU A 19 9.39 -3.14 10.85
CA GLU A 19 8.99 -1.82 10.35
C GLU A 19 9.55 -1.60 8.93
N SER A 20 9.15 -2.48 8.03
CA SER A 20 9.69 -2.60 6.67
C SER A 20 8.59 -2.81 5.64
N TYR A 21 8.94 -2.60 4.38
CA TYR A 21 8.07 -2.83 3.23
C TYR A 21 8.92 -3.26 2.03
N ALA A 22 8.28 -3.90 1.06
CA ALA A 22 8.93 -4.34 -0.17
C ALA A 22 8.32 -3.63 -1.39
N THR A 23 9.09 -3.53 -2.47
CA THR A 23 8.62 -3.02 -3.76
C THR A 23 9.00 -4.00 -4.88
N SER A 24 8.23 -4.00 -5.97
CA SER A 24 8.45 -4.91 -7.10
C SER A 24 9.52 -4.40 -8.08
N GLY A 25 9.92 -3.13 -8.01
CA GLY A 25 10.93 -2.55 -8.90
C GLY A 25 11.22 -1.11 -8.52
N THR A 26 10.21 -0.27 -8.61
CA THR A 26 10.30 1.15 -8.27
C THR A 26 10.40 1.35 -6.76
N ARG A 27 11.00 2.48 -6.35
CA ARG A 27 11.22 2.78 -4.92
C ARG A 27 10.06 3.60 -4.34
N ILE A 28 8.84 3.06 -4.45
CA ILE A 28 7.67 3.66 -3.78
C ILE A 28 7.97 3.75 -2.29
N ALA A 29 7.75 4.92 -1.70
CA ALA A 29 7.82 5.10 -0.24
C ALA A 29 6.42 4.93 0.35
N VAL A 30 6.28 4.10 1.40
CA VAL A 30 5.00 3.86 2.05
C VAL A 30 5.14 3.86 3.57
N ARG A 31 4.17 4.48 4.27
CA ARG A 31 4.00 4.41 5.72
C ARG A 31 2.60 3.91 6.05
N LEU A 32 2.51 3.10 7.10
CA LEU A 32 1.26 2.52 7.60
C LEU A 32 1.28 2.54 9.12
N PHE A 33 0.18 3.00 9.71
CA PHE A 33 -0.09 2.91 11.14
C PHE A 33 -1.51 2.41 11.35
N ALA A 34 -1.72 1.63 12.40
CA ALA A 34 -3.04 1.25 12.88
C ALA A 34 -3.25 1.74 14.31
N GLY A 35 -4.49 2.04 14.67
CA GLY A 35 -4.84 2.49 16.01
C GLY A 35 -6.33 2.62 16.21
N TYR A 36 -6.72 3.11 17.38
CA TYR A 36 -8.11 3.37 17.71
C TYR A 36 -8.34 4.87 17.94
N GLY A 37 -9.24 5.46 17.17
CA GLY A 37 -9.64 6.84 17.38
C GLY A 37 -8.62 7.89 16.94
N PHE A 38 -7.94 7.66 15.81
CA PHE A 38 -7.17 8.71 15.15
C PHE A 38 -8.06 9.92 14.85
N PRO A 39 -7.57 11.17 15.03
CA PRO A 39 -8.29 12.37 14.62
C PRO A 39 -8.63 12.33 13.13
N GLU A 40 -9.82 12.81 12.74
CA GLU A 40 -10.26 12.82 11.33
C GLU A 40 -9.34 13.65 10.43
N ASP A 41 -8.70 14.67 10.98
CA ASP A 41 -7.76 15.55 10.30
C ASP A 41 -6.29 15.08 10.38
N LEU A 42 -6.02 13.90 10.96
CA LEU A 42 -4.66 13.36 11.14
C LEU A 42 -3.82 13.49 9.86
N MET A 43 -4.38 13.06 8.72
CA MET A 43 -3.65 13.03 7.45
C MET A 43 -3.42 14.43 6.83
N GLN A 44 -3.99 15.48 7.41
CA GLN A 44 -3.78 16.87 7.00
C GLN A 44 -2.63 17.51 7.79
N SER A 45 -2.27 16.93 8.93
CA SER A 45 -1.19 17.43 9.78
C SER A 45 0.19 17.17 9.16
N SER A 46 1.11 18.13 9.28
CA SER A 46 2.50 17.97 8.83
C SER A 46 3.29 16.97 9.68
N ASP A 47 2.88 16.75 10.92
CA ASP A 47 3.50 15.83 11.89
C ASP A 47 2.65 14.55 12.12
N TRP A 48 1.76 14.22 11.19
CA TRP A 48 0.86 13.07 11.28
C TRP A 48 1.55 11.75 11.68
N VAL A 49 2.81 11.57 11.25
CA VAL A 49 3.60 10.36 11.60
C VAL A 49 3.90 10.30 13.09
N ALA A 50 4.26 11.44 13.70
CA ALA A 50 4.53 11.51 15.14
C ALA A 50 3.23 11.29 15.94
N GLN A 51 2.12 11.90 15.51
CA GLN A 51 0.82 11.73 16.14
C GLN A 51 0.32 10.28 16.02
N ALA A 52 0.41 9.68 14.82
CA ALA A 52 0.01 8.29 14.61
C ALA A 52 0.84 7.30 15.45
N ARG A 53 2.14 7.59 15.63
CA ARG A 53 3.03 6.76 16.47
C ARG A 53 2.73 6.87 17.96
N GLN A 54 2.18 8.00 18.42
CA GLN A 54 1.81 8.20 19.83
C GLN A 54 0.51 7.46 20.19
N THR A 55 -0.42 7.32 19.25
CA THR A 55 -1.77 6.80 19.49
C THR A 55 -2.07 5.46 18.80
N GLY A 56 -1.09 4.92 18.09
CA GLY A 56 -1.20 3.67 17.34
C GLY A 56 0.14 2.96 17.20
N VAL A 57 0.18 1.96 16.34
CA VAL A 57 1.35 1.12 16.05
C VAL A 57 1.75 1.20 14.59
N PRO A 58 3.04 1.14 14.25
CA PRO A 58 3.50 1.12 12.86
C PRO A 58 3.31 -0.26 12.22
N MET A 59 3.52 -0.33 10.88
CA MET A 59 3.64 -1.59 10.18
C MET A 59 4.64 -2.53 10.87
N GLY A 60 4.35 -3.83 10.86
CA GLY A 60 5.17 -4.86 11.50
C GLY A 60 4.85 -5.14 12.97
N ALA A 61 4.03 -4.30 13.59
CA ALA A 61 3.70 -4.41 15.01
C ALA A 61 2.47 -5.30 15.27
N GLU A 62 2.32 -5.67 16.52
CA GLU A 62 1.14 -6.31 17.08
C GLU A 62 0.35 -5.29 17.90
N MET A 63 -0.96 -5.34 17.83
CA MET A 63 -1.87 -4.46 18.55
C MET A 63 -2.95 -5.30 19.24
N ALA A 64 -3.16 -5.07 20.53
CA ALA A 64 -4.28 -5.69 21.23
C ALA A 64 -5.61 -5.21 20.62
N MET A 65 -6.56 -6.12 20.47
CA MET A 65 -7.89 -5.79 20.01
C MET A 65 -8.62 -4.90 21.02
N GLY A 66 -9.20 -3.81 20.51
CA GLY A 66 -10.08 -2.94 21.27
C GLY A 66 -11.54 -3.20 20.96
N ASP A 67 -12.42 -2.44 21.62
CA ASP A 67 -13.88 -2.50 21.40
C ASP A 67 -14.37 -1.69 20.21
N LYS A 68 -13.46 -0.93 19.58
CA LYS A 68 -13.76 -0.04 18.44
C LYS A 68 -13.16 -0.60 17.15
N PRO A 69 -13.74 -0.24 15.99
CA PRO A 69 -13.12 -0.57 14.72
C PRO A 69 -11.69 -0.04 14.60
N VAL A 70 -10.83 -0.85 13.99
CA VAL A 70 -9.44 -0.48 13.68
C VAL A 70 -9.44 0.64 12.64
N SER A 71 -8.70 1.70 12.91
CA SER A 71 -8.42 2.77 11.95
C SER A 71 -6.99 2.63 11.43
N ILE A 72 -6.82 2.85 10.13
CA ILE A 72 -5.53 2.75 9.44
C ILE A 72 -5.22 4.08 8.77
N ALA A 73 -4.07 4.66 9.15
CA ALA A 73 -3.49 5.81 8.49
C ALA A 73 -2.39 5.34 7.53
N VAL A 74 -2.52 5.67 6.26
CA VAL A 74 -1.59 5.25 5.21
C VAL A 74 -1.23 6.40 4.29
N GLN A 75 0.06 6.50 3.94
CA GLN A 75 0.58 7.42 2.94
C GLN A 75 1.53 6.67 2.03
N ALA A 76 1.44 6.95 0.74
CA ALA A 76 2.38 6.46 -0.26
C ALA A 76 2.82 7.59 -1.18
N MET A 77 4.11 7.58 -1.56
CA MET A 77 4.72 8.50 -2.52
C MET A 77 5.42 7.69 -3.61
N LYS A 78 5.25 8.12 -4.86
CA LYS A 78 5.96 7.50 -5.99
C LYS A 78 7.47 7.68 -5.86
N ALA A 79 8.25 6.81 -6.49
CA ALA A 79 9.66 7.09 -6.71
C ALA A 79 9.84 8.31 -7.65
N PRO A 80 10.88 9.14 -7.49
CA PRO A 80 11.05 10.36 -8.29
C PRO A 80 10.97 10.13 -9.80
N GLU A 81 11.65 9.08 -10.30
CA GLU A 81 11.78 8.76 -11.71
C GLU A 81 10.75 7.71 -12.21
N SER A 82 9.73 7.42 -11.41
CA SER A 82 8.77 6.36 -11.71
C SER A 82 7.40 6.89 -12.09
N ALA A 83 6.49 5.95 -12.35
CA ALA A 83 5.09 6.21 -12.64
C ALA A 83 4.34 6.80 -11.44
N HIS A 84 3.24 7.49 -11.73
CA HIS A 84 2.30 7.94 -10.72
C HIS A 84 1.61 6.74 -10.05
N LEU A 85 1.11 6.96 -8.84
CA LEU A 85 0.35 5.97 -8.09
C LEU A 85 -1.08 5.88 -8.64
N ASP A 86 -1.53 4.65 -8.84
CA ASP A 86 -2.91 4.33 -9.21
C ASP A 86 -3.83 4.39 -7.98
N ARG A 87 -3.50 3.61 -6.94
CA ARG A 87 -4.32 3.49 -5.73
C ARG A 87 -3.58 2.87 -4.55
N ILE A 88 -4.15 3.06 -3.37
CA ILE A 88 -3.79 2.32 -2.15
C ILE A 88 -4.92 1.37 -1.80
N GLN A 89 -4.57 0.15 -1.47
CA GLN A 89 -5.46 -0.89 -0.98
C GLN A 89 -5.06 -1.30 0.43
N ILE A 90 -6.03 -1.51 1.30
CA ILE A 90 -5.85 -2.23 2.56
C ILE A 90 -6.37 -3.64 2.36
N ILE A 91 -5.55 -4.61 2.69
CA ILE A 91 -5.91 -6.02 2.68
C ILE A 91 -6.12 -6.45 4.12
N LYS A 92 -7.31 -6.96 4.41
CA LYS A 92 -7.68 -7.58 5.68
C LYS A 92 -7.70 -9.07 5.52
N LEU A 93 -7.04 -9.79 6.42
CA LEU A 93 -7.08 -11.24 6.54
C LEU A 93 -7.65 -11.58 7.92
N TRP A 94 -8.49 -12.61 7.98
CA TRP A 94 -9.01 -13.13 9.26
C TRP A 94 -9.36 -14.61 9.13
N SER A 95 -9.61 -15.26 10.27
CA SER A 95 -10.12 -16.63 10.31
C SER A 95 -11.32 -16.71 11.26
N ASP A 96 -12.24 -17.61 10.98
CA ASP A 96 -13.32 -17.99 11.88
C ASP A 96 -13.02 -19.29 12.67
N GLY A 97 -11.76 -19.75 12.59
CA GLY A 97 -11.28 -20.99 13.19
C GLY A 97 -11.43 -22.23 12.30
N TYR A 98 -12.15 -22.12 11.17
CA TYR A 98 -12.34 -23.19 10.18
C TYR A 98 -11.79 -22.78 8.80
N MET A 99 -12.03 -21.54 8.41
CA MET A 99 -11.68 -20.98 7.11
C MET A 99 -10.87 -19.71 7.28
N GLU A 100 -10.04 -19.44 6.28
CA GLU A 100 -9.32 -18.21 6.14
C GLU A 100 -9.99 -17.32 5.10
N TYR A 101 -10.07 -16.04 5.37
CA TYR A 101 -10.75 -15.06 4.52
C TYR A 101 -9.81 -13.90 4.20
N GLU A 102 -10.00 -13.33 3.02
CA GLU A 102 -9.36 -12.11 2.57
C GLU A 102 -10.42 -11.11 2.07
N LYS A 103 -10.24 -9.83 2.41
CA LYS A 103 -11.00 -8.74 1.80
C LYS A 103 -10.07 -7.58 1.46
N ILE A 104 -10.27 -7.04 0.25
CA ILE A 104 -9.47 -5.94 -0.29
C ILE A 104 -10.33 -4.68 -0.32
N TYR A 105 -9.83 -3.63 0.32
CA TYR A 105 -10.48 -2.31 0.34
C TYR A 105 -9.64 -1.31 -0.44
N ASN A 106 -10.22 -0.64 -1.44
CA ASN A 106 -9.60 0.49 -2.12
C ASN A 106 -9.81 1.74 -1.26
N VAL A 107 -8.77 2.24 -0.60
CA VAL A 107 -8.89 3.31 0.41
C VAL A 107 -8.47 4.69 -0.10
N ALA A 108 -7.65 4.73 -1.14
CA ALA A 108 -7.30 5.94 -1.88
C ALA A 108 -7.15 5.60 -3.36
N VAL A 109 -7.72 6.40 -4.24
CA VAL A 109 -7.64 6.23 -5.69
C VAL A 109 -7.34 7.56 -6.37
N SER A 110 -6.58 7.52 -7.45
CA SER A 110 -6.13 8.69 -8.19
C SER A 110 -7.03 9.03 -9.38
N ALA A 111 -6.71 10.10 -10.08
CA ALA A 111 -7.31 10.50 -11.36
C ALA A 111 -8.84 10.76 -11.28
N GLY A 112 -9.34 11.27 -10.16
CA GLY A 112 -10.76 11.59 -10.00
C GLY A 112 -11.72 10.39 -10.01
N ARG A 113 -11.18 9.15 -9.98
CA ARG A 113 -11.99 7.93 -9.89
C ARG A 113 -12.56 7.77 -8.48
N THR A 114 -13.65 7.06 -8.39
CA THR A 114 -14.31 6.76 -7.11
C THR A 114 -14.37 5.26 -6.88
N VAL A 115 -14.41 4.88 -5.61
CA VAL A 115 -14.69 3.52 -5.19
C VAL A 115 -16.21 3.33 -5.24
N ASP A 116 -16.67 2.28 -5.89
CA ASP A 116 -18.06 1.89 -5.87
C ASP A 116 -18.46 1.48 -4.44
N PRO A 117 -19.46 2.14 -3.83
CA PRO A 117 -19.81 1.90 -2.44
C PRO A 117 -20.43 0.53 -2.16
N GLU A 118 -21.02 -0.13 -3.17
CA GLU A 118 -21.67 -1.42 -3.01
C GLU A 118 -20.69 -2.58 -3.22
N THR A 119 -19.82 -2.46 -4.21
CA THR A 119 -18.91 -3.54 -4.62
C THR A 119 -17.48 -3.34 -4.15
N GLY A 120 -17.10 -2.13 -3.73
CA GLY A 120 -15.70 -1.75 -3.44
C GLY A 120 -14.81 -1.68 -4.69
N ALA A 121 -15.38 -1.86 -5.89
CA ALA A 121 -14.64 -1.84 -7.14
C ALA A 121 -14.21 -0.43 -7.54
N VAL A 122 -13.13 -0.37 -8.33
CA VAL A 122 -12.62 0.88 -8.94
C VAL A 122 -12.43 0.62 -10.43
N ALA A 123 -12.89 1.55 -11.26
CA ALA A 123 -12.63 1.51 -12.69
C ALA A 123 -11.11 1.44 -12.95
N PRO A 124 -10.63 0.63 -13.91
CA PRO A 124 -9.21 0.59 -14.26
C PRO A 124 -8.67 1.98 -14.59
N VAL A 125 -7.43 2.25 -14.17
CA VAL A 125 -6.71 3.44 -14.65
C VAL A 125 -6.38 3.25 -16.15
N PRO A 126 -6.47 4.29 -16.98
CA PRO A 126 -6.07 4.17 -18.39
C PRO A 126 -4.62 3.72 -18.53
N ASN A 127 -4.37 2.86 -19.50
CA ASN A 127 -3.03 2.39 -19.82
C ASN A 127 -2.44 3.27 -20.93
N THR A 128 -1.39 4.03 -20.62
CA THR A 128 -0.70 4.94 -21.55
C THR A 128 0.59 4.34 -22.11
N VAL A 129 0.83 3.04 -21.93
CA VAL A 129 2.07 2.39 -22.35
C VAL A 129 2.12 2.25 -23.88
N ASP A 130 3.17 2.81 -24.48
CA ASP A 130 3.60 2.48 -25.84
C ASP A 130 4.61 1.34 -25.77
N VAL A 131 4.16 0.14 -26.07
CA VAL A 131 4.98 -1.08 -26.02
C VAL A 131 6.09 -1.05 -27.07
N SER A 132 5.88 -0.39 -28.22
CA SER A 132 6.84 -0.36 -29.33
C SER A 132 8.07 0.49 -29.01
N ASN A 133 7.89 1.52 -28.21
CA ASN A 133 8.96 2.43 -27.77
C ASN A 133 9.34 2.24 -26.31
N ALA A 134 8.66 1.34 -25.58
CA ALA A 134 8.78 1.13 -24.15
C ALA A 134 8.67 2.44 -23.35
N THR A 135 7.65 3.26 -23.66
CA THR A 135 7.39 4.54 -23.00
C THR A 135 6.01 4.54 -22.35
N TYR A 136 5.76 5.48 -21.45
CA TYR A 136 4.47 5.73 -20.82
C TYR A 136 4.36 7.20 -20.41
N SER A 137 3.18 7.66 -20.08
CA SER A 137 2.97 9.00 -19.54
C SER A 137 2.44 8.98 -18.11
N ASN A 138 2.73 10.05 -17.36
CA ASN A 138 2.15 10.31 -16.04
C ASN A 138 0.91 11.23 -16.12
N GLU A 139 0.14 11.14 -17.21
CA GLU A 139 -1.12 11.88 -17.41
C GLU A 139 -2.16 11.49 -16.34
N TYR A 140 -2.16 10.21 -15.99
CA TYR A 140 -3.02 9.65 -14.93
C TYR A 140 -2.23 9.34 -13.68
N GLY A 141 -2.96 9.05 -12.59
CA GLY A 141 -2.33 8.75 -11.31
C GLY A 141 -2.09 9.99 -10.47
N ALA A 142 -1.42 9.81 -9.35
CA ALA A 142 -1.03 10.86 -8.42
C ALA A 142 0.39 10.65 -7.91
N PRO A 143 1.19 11.72 -7.67
CA PRO A 143 2.52 11.57 -7.10
C PRO A 143 2.50 11.08 -5.64
N GLU A 144 1.39 11.33 -4.96
CA GLU A 144 1.15 10.95 -3.57
C GLU A 144 -0.31 10.58 -3.38
N LEU A 145 -0.55 9.59 -2.52
CA LEU A 145 -1.88 9.20 -2.05
C LEU A 145 -1.85 9.05 -0.52
N ARG A 146 -2.94 9.46 0.13
CA ARG A 146 -3.13 9.35 1.59
C ARG A 146 -4.54 8.89 1.90
N ALA A 147 -4.70 8.13 2.97
CA ALA A 147 -6.00 7.81 3.52
C ALA A 147 -5.92 7.63 5.04
N LEU A 148 -6.99 8.05 5.70
CA LEU A 148 -7.40 7.57 7.00
C LEU A 148 -8.66 6.74 6.76
N TRP A 149 -8.56 5.44 7.02
CA TRP A 149 -9.61 4.48 6.76
C TRP A 149 -9.93 3.71 8.04
N THR A 150 -11.21 3.46 8.30
CA THR A 150 -11.68 2.66 9.43
C THR A 150 -12.37 1.42 8.91
N ASP A 151 -12.05 0.27 9.50
CA ASP A 151 -12.58 -1.03 9.06
C ASP A 151 -14.11 -1.09 9.22
N PRO A 152 -14.88 -1.11 8.11
CA PRO A 152 -16.34 -1.17 8.17
C PRO A 152 -16.86 -2.57 8.55
N ASP A 153 -16.00 -3.59 8.44
CA ASP A 153 -16.34 -4.99 8.71
C ASP A 153 -15.61 -5.50 9.98
N PHE A 154 -15.33 -4.60 10.91
CA PHE A 154 -14.71 -4.99 12.19
C PHE A 154 -15.66 -5.86 13.00
N VAL A 155 -15.15 -6.98 13.51
CA VAL A 155 -15.87 -7.89 14.39
C VAL A 155 -15.10 -7.98 15.73
N PRO A 156 -15.69 -7.54 16.85
CA PRO A 156 -15.05 -7.69 18.15
C PRO A 156 -14.74 -9.15 18.47
N GLY A 157 -13.54 -9.40 19.00
CA GLY A 157 -13.09 -10.76 19.37
C GLY A 157 -12.55 -11.59 18.20
N GLN A 158 -12.55 -11.08 16.97
CA GLN A 158 -11.99 -11.78 15.81
C GLN A 158 -10.59 -11.26 15.47
N ASP A 159 -9.59 -12.13 15.57
CA ASP A 159 -8.22 -11.81 15.13
C ASP A 159 -8.20 -11.41 13.66
N ALA A 160 -7.44 -10.36 13.35
CA ALA A 160 -7.31 -9.87 12.00
C ALA A 160 -5.88 -9.36 11.72
N VAL A 161 -5.52 -9.39 10.46
CA VAL A 161 -4.23 -8.90 9.96
C VAL A 161 -4.49 -7.88 8.86
N TYR A 162 -3.81 -6.74 8.93
CA TYR A 162 -3.96 -5.67 7.95
C TYR A 162 -2.62 -5.32 7.33
N TYR A 163 -2.58 -5.18 6.02
CA TYR A 163 -1.41 -4.60 5.34
C TYR A 163 -1.85 -3.73 4.16
N ALA A 164 -0.98 -2.81 3.76
CA ALA A 164 -1.21 -1.97 2.58
C ALA A 164 -0.53 -2.56 1.35
N ARG A 165 -1.21 -2.44 0.21
CA ARG A 165 -0.68 -2.63 -1.14
C ARG A 165 -0.88 -1.34 -1.92
N VAL A 166 0.20 -0.80 -2.47
CA VAL A 166 0.20 0.39 -3.31
C VAL A 166 0.48 -0.03 -4.75
N LEU A 167 -0.27 0.49 -5.71
CA LEU A 167 -0.06 0.21 -7.13
C LEU A 167 0.28 1.51 -7.87
N GLU A 168 1.23 1.43 -8.81
CA GLU A 168 1.47 2.46 -9.81
C GLU A 168 0.52 2.30 -11.00
N VAL A 169 0.38 3.34 -11.83
CA VAL A 169 -0.24 3.20 -13.15
C VAL A 169 0.60 2.26 -14.02
N PRO A 170 0.04 1.65 -15.08
CA PRO A 170 0.77 0.72 -15.94
C PRO A 170 2.03 1.33 -16.55
N THR A 171 3.12 0.56 -16.52
CA THR A 171 4.41 0.86 -17.15
C THR A 171 4.84 -0.28 -18.07
N PRO A 172 5.77 -0.09 -19.00
CA PRO A 172 6.40 -1.21 -19.68
C PRO A 172 7.08 -2.13 -18.66
N ARG A 173 6.94 -3.44 -18.83
CA ARG A 173 7.70 -4.41 -18.04
C ARG A 173 9.19 -4.26 -18.37
N TRP A 174 10.09 -4.58 -17.42
CA TRP A 174 11.53 -4.53 -17.64
C TRP A 174 11.97 -5.32 -18.90
N SER A 175 11.36 -6.49 -19.15
CA SER A 175 11.62 -7.28 -20.37
C SER A 175 11.19 -6.58 -21.66
N THR A 176 10.23 -5.67 -21.61
CA THR A 176 9.82 -4.83 -22.75
C THR A 176 10.85 -3.75 -23.01
N TYR A 177 11.39 -3.10 -21.96
CA TYR A 177 12.52 -2.17 -22.11
C TYR A 177 13.72 -2.85 -22.76
N ASP A 178 14.08 -4.05 -22.30
CA ASP A 178 15.21 -4.81 -22.84
C ASP A 178 14.96 -5.21 -24.30
N ALA A 179 13.77 -5.68 -24.63
CA ALA A 179 13.41 -6.06 -26.02
C ALA A 179 13.55 -4.87 -26.97
N VAL A 180 12.98 -3.71 -26.63
CA VAL A 180 13.08 -2.48 -27.43
C VAL A 180 14.54 -2.05 -27.60
N LYS A 181 15.32 -2.05 -26.50
CA LYS A 181 16.74 -1.69 -26.54
C LYS A 181 17.57 -2.62 -27.42
N MET A 182 17.18 -3.88 -27.53
CA MET A 182 17.85 -4.89 -28.37
C MET A 182 17.28 -4.94 -29.80
N GLY A 183 16.26 -4.16 -30.13
CA GLY A 183 15.57 -4.23 -31.43
C GLY A 183 14.81 -5.54 -31.64
N LEU A 184 14.33 -6.17 -30.56
CA LEU A 184 13.59 -7.42 -30.58
C LEU A 184 12.10 -7.18 -30.27
N PRO A 185 11.19 -8.05 -30.71
CA PRO A 185 9.81 -7.99 -30.29
C PRO A 185 9.69 -8.31 -28.79
N PRO A 186 8.72 -7.72 -28.06
CA PRO A 186 8.42 -8.12 -26.68
C PRO A 186 8.09 -9.62 -26.59
N SER A 187 8.41 -10.22 -25.44
CA SER A 187 8.11 -11.63 -25.19
C SER A 187 6.60 -11.90 -25.20
N ASP A 188 6.17 -12.98 -25.82
CA ASP A 188 4.80 -13.49 -25.78
C ASP A 188 4.47 -14.33 -24.52
N LYS A 189 5.50 -14.68 -23.73
CA LYS A 189 5.37 -15.51 -22.52
C LYS A 189 4.93 -14.73 -21.27
N VAL A 190 5.05 -13.41 -21.30
CA VAL A 190 4.69 -12.53 -20.19
C VAL A 190 4.00 -11.27 -20.70
N PRO A 191 3.10 -10.64 -19.91
CA PRO A 191 2.50 -9.37 -20.30
C PRO A 191 3.58 -8.31 -20.56
N ALA A 192 3.42 -7.52 -21.63
CA ALA A 192 4.36 -6.45 -21.98
C ALA A 192 4.33 -5.28 -20.98
N THR A 193 3.26 -5.17 -20.20
CA THR A 193 3.05 -4.11 -19.20
C THR A 193 2.92 -4.67 -17.79
N ILE A 194 3.21 -3.83 -16.81
CA ILE A 194 3.09 -4.17 -15.39
C ILE A 194 2.60 -2.94 -14.61
N GLN A 195 1.84 -3.15 -13.53
CA GLN A 195 1.67 -2.16 -12.47
C GLN A 195 2.64 -2.51 -11.35
N GLU A 196 3.71 -1.74 -11.22
CA GLU A 196 4.64 -1.89 -10.11
C GLU A 196 3.94 -1.56 -8.80
N ARG A 197 4.42 -2.12 -7.70
CA ARG A 197 3.70 -2.05 -6.43
C ARG A 197 4.63 -2.10 -5.22
N ALA A 198 4.08 -1.67 -4.09
CA ALA A 198 4.69 -1.86 -2.78
C ALA A 198 3.74 -2.60 -1.86
N TRP A 199 4.32 -3.35 -0.89
CA TRP A 199 3.59 -4.02 0.19
C TRP A 199 4.25 -3.70 1.51
N THR A 200 3.45 -3.30 2.50
CA THR A 200 3.93 -3.11 3.87
C THR A 200 4.03 -4.44 4.60
N SER A 201 4.86 -4.49 5.65
CA SER A 201 4.68 -5.49 6.69
C SER A 201 3.27 -5.37 7.28
N PRO A 202 2.65 -6.49 7.66
CA PRO A 202 1.32 -6.47 8.24
C PRO A 202 1.32 -5.94 9.68
N ILE A 203 0.14 -5.50 10.13
CA ILE A 203 -0.17 -5.24 11.53
C ILE A 203 -1.13 -6.33 11.98
N TRP A 204 -0.79 -7.00 13.07
CA TRP A 204 -1.62 -8.04 13.67
C TRP A 204 -2.48 -7.43 14.77
N VAL A 205 -3.78 -7.65 14.71
CA VAL A 205 -4.75 -7.24 15.74
C VAL A 205 -5.29 -8.51 16.36
N THR A 206 -4.93 -8.76 17.62
CA THR A 206 -5.24 -10.01 18.30
C THR A 206 -6.12 -9.77 19.51
N ALA A 207 -7.13 -10.63 19.70
CA ALA A 207 -7.91 -10.64 20.93
C ALA A 207 -6.99 -10.96 22.12
N SER A 208 -7.15 -10.24 23.22
CA SER A 208 -6.45 -10.57 24.45
C SER A 208 -6.88 -11.97 24.92
N GLN A 209 -5.91 -12.85 25.12
CA GLN A 209 -6.13 -14.18 25.71
C GLN A 209 -6.58 -14.05 27.15
#